data_b1fd7a220baea61082b49ace19ff1f4e
#
_entry.id   b1fd7a220baea61082b49ace19ff1f4e
#
_cell.length_a   1.000
_cell.length_b   1.000
_cell.length_c   1.000
_cell.angle_alpha   90.00
_cell.angle_beta   90.00
_cell.angle_gamma   90.00
#
_symmetry.space_group_name_H-M   'P 1'
#
loop_
_entity.id
_entity.type
_entity.pdbx_description
1 polymer ?
#
loop_
_entity_poly.entity_id
_entity_poly.type
_entity_poly.pdbx_seq_one_letter_code
_entity_poly.pdbx_strand_id
1 'polypeptide(L)'
;MKSRDRALIGVSAGSVGVGASLGFFPGFLATVLSEDLGVSKGKVGLIVGIYFGATGIGSILAGKITELYGPRKVIFADMLAVATCSFLIAILGNYAMWVISSLVAGAAYGLTNTGTNAAIGKAIPEAQRTLAMSIKTAGVPFMATVASAIGPWSAGKWQWENILVVNGICALVVGLAALMIVPDDDFELEESHIAKSLPLKFYWFGIASFLLIAGSQPLYSWIVSYLEDSLDVSSGLAGAITSIACFCGVIGMILNGLHADRVGAEKRIQLIMALLTISAIAVGFIILGLVIGVWIVLVGAIIGVTAQLAAIGTMHACVVDKAPFSVSRATGVTMTGYYLGALASPGLFGYVVDWTGSFAYPWAGTAILLLAAVFAWFKAGKIETQLT
;
A
#
# COMPACT_ATOMS: atom_id res chain seq x y z
N MET A 1 5.39 26.56 8.91
CA MET A 1 6.17 25.84 7.86
C MET A 1 6.70 26.83 6.83
N LYS A 2 8.01 26.84 6.59
CA LYS A 2 8.64 27.62 5.53
C LYS A 2 8.27 27.07 4.14
N SER A 3 8.47 27.87 3.07
CA SER A 3 8.18 27.42 1.70
C SER A 3 9.00 26.15 1.33
N ARG A 4 10.27 26.10 1.72
CA ARG A 4 11.14 24.94 1.50
C ARG A 4 10.64 23.67 2.18
N ASP A 5 10.10 23.78 3.40
CA ASP A 5 9.55 22.64 4.15
C ASP A 5 8.32 22.05 3.42
N ARG A 6 7.45 22.92 2.92
CA ARG A 6 6.27 22.49 2.14
C ARG A 6 6.67 21.79 0.84
N ALA A 7 7.68 22.32 0.16
CA ALA A 7 8.21 21.72 -1.06
C ALA A 7 8.81 20.32 -0.78
N LEU A 8 9.59 20.19 0.29
CA LEU A 8 10.16 18.88 0.71
C LEU A 8 9.06 17.86 1.02
N ILE A 9 8.02 18.27 1.76
CA ILE A 9 6.89 17.37 2.08
C ILE A 9 6.13 16.99 0.80
N GLY A 10 5.90 17.96 -0.11
CA GLY A 10 5.23 17.71 -1.39
C GLY A 10 6.00 16.73 -2.27
N VAL A 11 7.31 16.91 -2.41
CA VAL A 11 8.18 15.99 -3.17
C VAL A 11 8.21 14.62 -2.50
N SER A 12 8.31 14.55 -1.18
CA SER A 12 8.28 13.26 -0.46
C SER A 12 6.96 12.52 -0.63
N ALA A 13 5.82 13.23 -0.57
CA ALA A 13 4.50 12.65 -0.83
C ALA A 13 4.35 12.18 -2.29
N GLY A 14 4.84 12.99 -3.24
CA GLY A 14 4.88 12.64 -4.66
C GLY A 14 5.74 11.40 -4.92
N SER A 15 6.92 11.32 -4.29
CA SER A 15 7.83 10.17 -4.46
C SER A 15 7.21 8.87 -3.96
N VAL A 16 6.61 8.85 -2.76
CA VAL A 16 5.98 7.62 -2.26
C VAL A 16 4.69 7.28 -3.02
N GLY A 17 3.96 8.28 -3.51
CA GLY A 17 2.75 8.06 -4.31
C GLY A 17 3.09 7.50 -5.70
N VAL A 18 3.91 8.20 -6.47
CA VAL A 18 4.32 7.79 -7.82
C VAL A 18 5.15 6.50 -7.76
N GLY A 19 6.01 6.35 -6.75
CA GLY A 19 6.74 5.11 -6.51
C GLY A 19 5.80 3.91 -6.39
N ALA A 20 4.70 4.02 -5.62
CA ALA A 20 3.75 2.92 -5.42
C ALA A 20 2.88 2.61 -6.65
N SER A 21 2.82 3.47 -7.65
CA SER A 21 1.86 3.39 -8.76
C SER A 21 1.95 2.11 -9.58
N LEU A 22 3.18 1.63 -9.87
CA LEU A 22 3.39 0.36 -10.59
C LEU A 22 2.90 -0.86 -9.81
N GLY A 23 2.77 -0.76 -8.48
CA GLY A 23 2.12 -1.79 -7.67
C GLY A 23 0.60 -1.76 -7.75
N PHE A 24 -0.01 -0.65 -8.13
CA PHE A 24 -1.47 -0.50 -8.22
C PHE A 24 -2.02 -0.72 -9.62
N PHE A 25 -1.34 -0.24 -10.67
CA PHE A 25 -1.83 -0.32 -12.05
C PHE A 25 -2.25 -1.73 -12.48
N PRO A 26 -1.49 -2.82 -12.22
CA PRO A 26 -1.91 -4.14 -12.66
C PRO A 26 -3.26 -4.56 -12.10
N GLY A 27 -3.55 -4.20 -10.84
CA GLY A 27 -4.85 -4.48 -10.23
C GLY A 27 -6.01 -3.69 -10.87
N PHE A 28 -5.80 -2.40 -11.13
CA PHE A 28 -6.82 -1.54 -11.73
C PHE A 28 -7.01 -1.77 -13.24
N LEU A 29 -6.05 -2.40 -13.89
CA LEU A 29 -6.07 -2.75 -15.32
C LEU A 29 -6.23 -4.25 -15.55
N ALA A 30 -6.60 -5.03 -14.52
CA ALA A 30 -6.46 -6.48 -14.56
C ALA A 30 -7.28 -7.15 -15.67
N THR A 31 -8.48 -6.65 -15.97
CA THR A 31 -9.31 -7.14 -17.08
C THR A 31 -8.60 -6.94 -18.42
N VAL A 32 -8.20 -5.70 -18.71
CA VAL A 32 -7.52 -5.35 -19.97
C VAL A 32 -6.18 -6.09 -20.11
N LEU A 33 -5.37 -6.13 -19.04
CA LEU A 33 -4.09 -6.84 -19.07
C LEU A 33 -4.24 -8.34 -19.24
N SER A 34 -5.30 -8.95 -18.68
CA SER A 34 -5.59 -10.37 -18.91
C SER A 34 -5.88 -10.65 -20.37
N GLU A 35 -6.67 -9.79 -21.02
CA GLU A 35 -7.07 -9.92 -22.43
C GLU A 35 -5.87 -9.65 -23.36
N ASP A 36 -5.23 -8.50 -23.24
CA ASP A 36 -4.17 -8.06 -24.17
C ASP A 36 -2.90 -8.91 -24.05
N LEU A 37 -2.52 -9.33 -22.86
CA LEU A 37 -1.34 -10.17 -22.63
C LEU A 37 -1.64 -11.68 -22.77
N GLY A 38 -2.90 -12.07 -22.90
CA GLY A 38 -3.31 -13.48 -22.94
C GLY A 38 -2.94 -14.26 -21.68
N VAL A 39 -3.04 -13.61 -20.51
CA VAL A 39 -2.65 -14.22 -19.22
C VAL A 39 -3.84 -14.31 -18.27
N SER A 40 -3.79 -15.27 -17.34
CA SER A 40 -4.83 -15.44 -16.33
C SER A 40 -4.81 -14.32 -15.27
N LYS A 41 -5.94 -14.11 -14.59
CA LYS A 41 -6.05 -13.16 -13.48
C LYS A 41 -5.05 -13.45 -12.35
N GLY A 42 -4.80 -14.72 -12.07
CA GLY A 42 -3.76 -15.13 -11.12
C GLY A 42 -2.38 -14.60 -11.47
N LYS A 43 -2.01 -14.61 -12.77
CA LYS A 43 -0.75 -14.04 -13.25
C LYS A 43 -0.72 -12.51 -13.12
N VAL A 44 -1.82 -11.82 -13.37
CA VAL A 44 -1.90 -10.36 -13.14
C VAL A 44 -1.76 -10.05 -11.65
N GLY A 45 -2.47 -10.77 -10.78
CA GLY A 45 -2.32 -10.62 -9.33
C GLY A 45 -0.91 -10.92 -8.83
N LEU A 46 -0.19 -11.85 -9.48
CA LEU A 46 1.20 -12.13 -9.17
C LEU A 46 2.13 -10.93 -9.46
N ILE A 47 1.88 -10.15 -10.50
CA ILE A 47 2.62 -8.90 -10.77
C ILE A 47 2.50 -7.94 -9.57
N VAL A 48 1.28 -7.73 -9.06
CA VAL A 48 1.03 -6.90 -7.86
C VAL A 48 1.79 -7.47 -6.65
N GLY A 49 1.67 -8.77 -6.44
CA GLY A 49 2.34 -9.46 -5.33
C GLY A 49 3.86 -9.31 -5.38
N ILE A 50 4.48 -9.54 -6.55
CA ILE A 50 5.93 -9.39 -6.76
C ILE A 50 6.38 -7.97 -6.42
N TYR A 51 5.63 -6.95 -6.86
CA TYR A 51 5.95 -5.57 -6.54
C TYR A 51 6.06 -5.34 -5.03
N PHE A 52 5.03 -5.69 -4.26
CA PHE A 52 5.03 -5.48 -2.81
C PHE A 52 5.98 -6.42 -2.06
N GLY A 53 6.16 -7.65 -2.54
CA GLY A 53 7.18 -8.56 -2.01
C GLY A 53 8.60 -8.00 -2.18
N ALA A 54 8.91 -7.50 -3.36
CA ALA A 54 10.18 -6.83 -3.65
C ALA A 54 10.37 -5.55 -2.81
N THR A 55 9.29 -4.79 -2.56
CA THR A 55 9.31 -3.64 -1.65
C THR A 55 9.74 -4.06 -0.23
N GLY A 56 9.24 -5.18 0.25
CA GLY A 56 9.65 -5.75 1.54
C GLY A 56 11.16 -6.03 1.59
N ILE A 57 11.69 -6.68 0.56
CA ILE A 57 13.13 -6.98 0.44
C ILE A 57 13.95 -5.70 0.37
N GLY A 58 13.56 -4.74 -0.48
CA GLY A 58 14.23 -3.44 -0.62
C GLY A 58 14.27 -2.67 0.70
N SER A 59 13.19 -2.74 1.49
CA SER A 59 13.09 -2.07 2.79
C SER A 59 14.10 -2.59 3.81
N ILE A 60 14.54 -3.85 3.73
CA ILE A 60 15.57 -4.42 4.62
C ILE A 60 16.92 -3.72 4.42
N LEU A 61 17.25 -3.40 3.17
CA LEU A 61 18.52 -2.77 2.80
C LEU A 61 18.47 -1.24 2.85
N ALA A 62 17.26 -0.68 2.94
CA ALA A 62 17.00 0.73 2.76
C ALA A 62 17.77 1.63 3.74
N GLY A 63 17.86 1.24 5.01
CA GLY A 63 18.59 2.00 6.01
C GLY A 63 20.06 2.21 5.60
N LYS A 64 20.77 1.11 5.37
CA LYS A 64 22.20 1.12 5.00
C LYS A 64 22.46 1.84 3.68
N ILE A 65 21.60 1.66 2.69
CA ILE A 65 21.74 2.35 1.39
C ILE A 65 21.52 3.86 1.54
N THR A 66 20.52 4.26 2.36
CA THR A 66 20.27 5.68 2.63
C THR A 66 21.42 6.34 3.40
N GLU A 67 22.08 5.63 4.31
CA GLU A 67 23.30 6.10 4.98
C GLU A 67 24.45 6.34 3.99
N LEU A 68 24.70 5.37 3.11
CA LEU A 68 25.82 5.41 2.19
C LEU A 68 25.68 6.49 1.10
N TYR A 69 24.47 6.69 0.59
CA TYR A 69 24.23 7.51 -0.59
C TYR A 69 23.44 8.80 -0.31
N GLY A 70 22.88 8.93 0.87
CA GLY A 70 22.00 10.02 1.26
C GLY A 70 20.56 9.92 0.70
N PRO A 71 19.59 10.56 1.36
CA PRO A 71 18.17 10.47 0.99
C PRO A 71 17.88 11.02 -0.41
N ARG A 72 18.54 12.09 -0.85
CA ARG A 72 18.38 12.73 -2.16
C ARG A 72 18.62 11.73 -3.30
N LYS A 73 19.77 11.04 -3.29
CA LYS A 73 20.17 10.12 -4.36
C LYS A 73 19.31 8.86 -4.35
N VAL A 74 18.92 8.39 -3.16
CA VAL A 74 18.07 7.22 -2.99
C VAL A 74 16.66 7.47 -3.56
N ILE A 75 16.05 8.61 -3.25
CA ILE A 75 14.73 8.98 -3.80
C ILE A 75 14.83 9.15 -5.33
N PHE A 76 15.89 9.81 -5.84
CA PHE A 76 16.07 9.96 -7.27
C PHE A 76 16.27 8.62 -7.98
N ALA A 77 17.06 7.70 -7.41
CA ALA A 77 17.29 6.38 -7.98
C ALA A 77 15.99 5.55 -8.08
N ASP A 78 15.12 5.61 -7.06
CA ASP A 78 13.80 4.98 -7.15
C ASP A 78 12.95 5.60 -8.25
N MET A 79 12.85 6.93 -8.30
CA MET A 79 12.06 7.61 -9.33
C MET A 79 12.58 7.30 -10.76
N LEU A 80 13.90 7.19 -10.92
CA LEU A 80 14.51 6.78 -12.18
C LEU A 80 14.18 5.32 -12.52
N ALA A 81 14.21 4.43 -11.53
CA ALA A 81 13.83 3.03 -11.71
C ALA A 81 12.34 2.91 -12.11
N VAL A 82 11.44 3.62 -11.42
CA VAL A 82 10.01 3.66 -11.75
C VAL A 82 9.78 4.21 -13.16
N ALA A 83 10.45 5.30 -13.54
CA ALA A 83 10.34 5.87 -14.88
C ALA A 83 10.82 4.89 -15.96
N THR A 84 12.02 4.31 -15.77
CA THR A 84 12.59 3.34 -16.71
C THR A 84 11.69 2.12 -16.86
N CYS A 85 11.23 1.55 -15.75
CA CYS A 85 10.32 0.41 -15.74
C CYS A 85 9.00 0.75 -16.44
N SER A 86 8.43 1.93 -16.19
CA SER A 86 7.19 2.38 -16.85
C SER A 86 7.34 2.46 -18.36
N PHE A 87 8.43 3.08 -18.84
CA PHE A 87 8.70 3.17 -20.30
C PHE A 87 8.99 1.80 -20.91
N LEU A 88 9.74 0.94 -20.25
CA LEU A 88 10.03 -0.40 -20.75
C LEU A 88 8.77 -1.26 -20.88
N ILE A 89 7.87 -1.19 -19.90
CA ILE A 89 6.57 -1.88 -19.98
C ILE A 89 5.76 -1.32 -21.14
N ALA A 90 5.68 0.02 -21.26
CA ALA A 90 4.91 0.67 -22.34
C ALA A 90 5.43 0.32 -23.74
N ILE A 91 6.75 0.17 -23.93
CA ILE A 91 7.36 -0.12 -25.23
C ILE A 91 7.28 -1.61 -25.57
N LEU A 92 7.50 -2.49 -24.60
CA LEU A 92 7.64 -3.93 -24.84
C LEU A 92 6.32 -4.69 -24.68
N GLY A 93 5.37 -4.17 -23.92
CA GLY A 93 4.00 -4.64 -23.82
C GLY A 93 3.83 -6.13 -23.51
N ASN A 94 4.69 -6.75 -22.69
CA ASN A 94 4.62 -8.18 -22.43
C ASN A 94 4.69 -8.52 -20.94
N TYR A 95 4.19 -9.71 -20.58
CA TYR A 95 4.11 -10.19 -19.20
C TYR A 95 5.48 -10.26 -18.49
N ALA A 96 6.52 -10.72 -19.18
CA ALA A 96 7.84 -10.84 -18.57
C ALA A 96 8.38 -9.47 -18.16
N MET A 97 8.15 -8.44 -18.95
CA MET A 97 8.56 -7.07 -18.63
C MET A 97 7.80 -6.51 -17.42
N TRP A 98 6.51 -6.80 -17.30
CA TRP A 98 5.74 -6.47 -16.10
C TRP A 98 6.34 -7.11 -14.85
N VAL A 99 6.69 -8.40 -14.91
CA VAL A 99 7.29 -9.14 -13.77
C VAL A 99 8.65 -8.55 -13.38
N ILE A 100 9.55 -8.35 -14.37
CA ILE A 100 10.89 -7.80 -14.14
C ILE A 100 10.80 -6.38 -13.58
N SER A 101 9.95 -5.55 -14.17
CA SER A 101 9.76 -4.17 -13.72
C SER A 101 9.15 -4.09 -12.32
N SER A 102 8.21 -4.98 -11.99
CA SER A 102 7.64 -5.05 -10.64
C SER A 102 8.69 -5.44 -9.60
N LEU A 103 9.60 -6.35 -9.95
CA LEU A 103 10.71 -6.72 -9.06
C LEU A 103 11.67 -5.54 -8.84
N VAL A 104 12.08 -4.87 -9.93
CA VAL A 104 13.06 -3.77 -9.88
C VAL A 104 12.46 -2.53 -9.21
N ALA A 105 11.31 -2.05 -9.68
CA ALA A 105 10.65 -0.87 -9.15
C ALA A 105 10.14 -1.10 -7.72
N GLY A 106 9.63 -2.31 -7.41
CA GLY A 106 9.23 -2.65 -6.04
C GLY A 106 10.40 -2.61 -5.07
N ALA A 107 11.54 -3.19 -5.42
CA ALA A 107 12.74 -3.15 -4.57
C ALA A 107 13.26 -1.72 -4.38
N ALA A 108 13.26 -0.90 -5.44
CA ALA A 108 13.63 0.51 -5.37
C ALA A 108 12.65 1.32 -4.48
N TYR A 109 11.35 1.06 -4.59
CA TYR A 109 10.34 1.71 -3.76
C TYR A 109 10.53 1.47 -2.26
N GLY A 110 11.02 0.28 -1.86
CA GLY A 110 11.40 0.00 -0.49
C GLY A 110 12.41 1.01 0.09
N LEU A 111 13.30 1.53 -0.76
CA LEU A 111 14.30 2.54 -0.39
C LEU A 111 13.68 3.93 -0.18
N THR A 112 12.72 4.31 -1.00
CA THR A 112 12.10 5.65 -0.98
C THR A 112 11.36 5.95 0.31
N ASN A 113 10.69 4.96 0.90
CA ASN A 113 10.05 5.14 2.20
C ASN A 113 11.05 5.54 3.29
N THR A 114 12.19 4.89 3.33
CA THR A 114 13.27 5.19 4.28
C THR A 114 13.93 6.53 3.95
N GLY A 115 14.27 6.78 2.69
CA GLY A 115 14.88 8.04 2.25
C GLY A 115 14.00 9.26 2.56
N THR A 116 12.70 9.19 2.29
CA THR A 116 11.77 10.30 2.59
C THR A 116 11.58 10.50 4.09
N ASN A 117 11.55 9.43 4.90
CA ASN A 117 11.50 9.53 6.36
C ASN A 117 12.77 10.23 6.90
N ALA A 118 13.93 9.85 6.38
CA ALA A 118 15.20 10.43 6.72
C ALA A 118 15.27 11.94 6.39
N ALA A 119 14.86 12.30 5.16
CA ALA A 119 14.83 13.69 4.71
C ALA A 119 13.91 14.57 5.57
N ILE A 120 12.69 14.10 5.87
CA ILE A 120 11.73 14.82 6.73
C ILE A 120 12.24 14.88 8.17
N GLY A 121 12.73 13.77 8.70
CA GLY A 121 13.23 13.69 10.07
C GLY A 121 14.34 14.69 10.37
N LYS A 122 15.24 14.93 9.41
CA LYS A 122 16.35 15.87 9.53
C LYS A 122 15.94 17.33 9.27
N ALA A 123 15.17 17.58 8.23
CA ALA A 123 14.90 18.95 7.77
C ALA A 123 13.70 19.62 8.45
N ILE A 124 12.71 18.84 8.95
CA ILE A 124 11.48 19.40 9.52
C ILE A 124 11.58 19.48 11.06
N PRO A 125 11.26 20.66 11.66
CA PRO A 125 11.23 20.81 13.11
C PRO A 125 10.33 19.78 13.79
N GLU A 126 10.72 19.30 14.98
CA GLU A 126 10.05 18.24 15.72
C GLU A 126 8.54 18.49 15.88
N ALA A 127 8.15 19.71 16.25
CA ALA A 127 6.74 20.11 16.44
C ALA A 127 5.87 19.97 15.16
N GLN A 128 6.47 19.86 13.98
CA GLN A 128 5.77 19.77 12.68
C GLN A 128 6.02 18.43 11.98
N ARG A 129 6.89 17.59 12.54
CA ARG A 129 7.35 16.35 11.92
C ARG A 129 6.23 15.32 11.75
N THR A 130 5.36 15.18 12.76
CA THR A 130 4.21 14.27 12.69
C THR A 130 3.27 14.62 11.54
N LEU A 131 2.93 15.91 11.38
CA LEU A 131 2.11 16.37 10.27
C LEU A 131 2.79 16.12 8.91
N ALA A 132 4.08 16.38 8.82
CA ALA A 132 4.86 16.15 7.59
C ALA A 132 4.87 14.67 7.19
N MET A 133 5.08 13.76 8.15
CA MET A 133 5.03 12.32 7.94
C MET A 133 3.64 11.84 7.52
N SER A 134 2.59 12.40 8.10
CA SER A 134 1.20 12.07 7.75
C SER A 134 0.88 12.48 6.30
N ILE A 135 1.24 13.71 5.90
CA ILE A 135 1.04 14.18 4.53
C ILE A 135 1.83 13.34 3.53
N LYS A 136 3.10 13.04 3.84
CA LYS A 136 3.93 12.16 3.01
C LYS A 136 3.26 10.80 2.81
N THR A 137 2.82 10.16 3.89
CA THR A 137 2.22 8.81 3.84
C THR A 137 0.89 8.80 3.09
N ALA A 138 0.11 9.87 3.16
CA ALA A 138 -1.14 10.04 2.41
C ALA A 138 -0.90 10.08 0.87
N GLY A 139 0.33 10.31 0.41
CA GLY A 139 0.69 10.24 -1.01
C GLY A 139 0.39 8.89 -1.65
N VAL A 140 0.55 7.78 -0.90
CA VAL A 140 0.29 6.41 -1.41
C VAL A 140 -1.20 6.19 -1.72
N PRO A 141 -2.14 6.30 -0.77
CA PRO A 141 -3.56 6.12 -1.07
C PRO A 141 -4.13 7.23 -1.96
N PHE A 142 -3.55 8.43 -1.96
CA PHE A 142 -3.90 9.47 -2.94
C PHE A 142 -3.55 9.03 -4.37
N MET A 143 -2.36 8.45 -4.59
CA MET A 143 -1.99 7.92 -5.91
C MET A 143 -2.88 6.73 -6.30
N ALA A 144 -3.27 5.86 -5.36
CA ALA A 144 -4.25 4.80 -5.63
C ALA A 144 -5.60 5.39 -6.10
N THR A 145 -6.05 6.51 -5.49
CA THR A 145 -7.25 7.24 -5.93
C THR A 145 -7.12 7.72 -7.38
N VAL A 146 -5.98 8.35 -7.71
CA VAL A 146 -5.72 8.85 -9.07
C VAL A 146 -5.60 7.69 -10.07
N ALA A 147 -4.83 6.66 -9.74
CA ALA A 147 -4.59 5.51 -10.61
C ALA A 147 -5.87 4.72 -10.89
N SER A 148 -6.74 4.54 -9.89
CA SER A 148 -8.03 3.84 -10.08
C SER A 148 -9.04 4.64 -10.88
N ALA A 149 -8.97 5.98 -10.87
CA ALA A 149 -9.81 6.83 -11.72
C ALA A 149 -9.34 6.84 -13.17
N ILE A 150 -8.04 7.07 -13.38
CA ILE A 150 -7.46 7.28 -14.71
C ILE A 150 -7.20 5.96 -15.42
N GLY A 151 -6.76 4.92 -14.70
CA GLY A 151 -6.39 3.62 -15.28
C GLY A 151 -7.50 3.01 -16.12
N PRO A 152 -8.62 2.60 -15.50
CA PRO A 152 -9.71 1.97 -16.24
C PRO A 152 -10.37 2.90 -17.28
N TRP A 153 -10.50 4.20 -16.98
CA TRP A 153 -11.06 5.17 -17.93
C TRP A 153 -10.21 5.28 -19.20
N SER A 154 -8.88 5.31 -19.05
CA SER A 154 -8.00 5.43 -20.22
C SER A 154 -7.88 4.12 -20.99
N ALA A 155 -7.89 2.98 -20.35
CA ALA A 155 -7.87 1.67 -20.99
C ALA A 155 -9.06 1.48 -21.94
N GLY A 156 -10.23 2.05 -21.59
CA GLY A 156 -11.41 2.04 -22.48
C GLY A 156 -11.36 3.03 -23.64
N LYS A 157 -10.45 4.02 -23.66
CA LYS A 157 -10.36 5.07 -24.70
C LYS A 157 -9.00 5.15 -25.38
N TRP A 158 -7.96 4.82 -24.68
CA TRP A 158 -6.56 4.82 -25.12
C TRP A 158 -5.98 3.44 -24.85
N GLN A 159 -4.81 3.19 -25.41
CA GLN A 159 -4.04 2.00 -25.04
C GLN A 159 -3.51 2.18 -23.59
N TRP A 160 -3.55 1.12 -22.79
CA TRP A 160 -3.10 1.14 -21.39
C TRP A 160 -1.62 1.53 -21.22
N GLU A 161 -0.80 1.33 -22.27
CA GLU A 161 0.61 1.72 -22.30
C GLU A 161 0.80 3.23 -22.10
N ASN A 162 -0.14 4.04 -22.61
CA ASN A 162 -0.05 5.50 -22.48
C ASN A 162 -0.08 5.96 -21.02
N ILE A 163 -0.78 5.24 -20.13
CA ILE A 163 -0.76 5.55 -18.69
C ILE A 163 0.63 5.38 -18.13
N LEU A 164 1.33 4.33 -18.56
CA LEU A 164 2.69 4.05 -18.12
C LEU A 164 3.67 5.09 -18.63
N VAL A 165 3.48 5.59 -19.85
CA VAL A 165 4.28 6.72 -20.36
C VAL A 165 4.07 7.97 -19.47
N VAL A 166 2.82 8.29 -19.16
CA VAL A 166 2.50 9.42 -18.23
C VAL A 166 3.12 9.17 -16.86
N ASN A 167 3.00 7.96 -16.31
CA ASN A 167 3.60 7.60 -15.03
C ASN A 167 5.13 7.77 -15.05
N GLY A 168 5.78 7.32 -16.10
CA GLY A 168 7.22 7.48 -16.30
C GLY A 168 7.66 8.95 -16.32
N ILE A 169 6.89 9.81 -17.03
CA ILE A 169 7.14 11.26 -17.03
C ILE A 169 6.94 11.85 -15.65
N CYS A 170 5.86 11.50 -14.95
CA CYS A 170 5.62 11.94 -13.56
C CYS A 170 6.77 11.53 -12.63
N ALA A 171 7.26 10.30 -12.75
CA ALA A 171 8.38 9.82 -11.97
C ALA A 171 9.67 10.61 -12.25
N LEU A 172 9.99 10.92 -13.51
CA LEU A 172 11.12 11.77 -13.86
C LEU A 172 10.98 13.18 -13.27
N VAL A 173 9.81 13.79 -13.39
CA VAL A 173 9.57 15.14 -12.83
C VAL A 173 9.75 15.16 -11.31
N VAL A 174 9.16 14.17 -10.61
CA VAL A 174 9.30 14.05 -9.14
C VAL A 174 10.76 13.74 -8.75
N GLY A 175 11.45 12.88 -9.51
CA GLY A 175 12.85 12.57 -9.29
C GLY A 175 13.78 13.78 -9.45
N LEU A 176 13.57 14.56 -10.51
CA LEU A 176 14.32 15.82 -10.72
C LEU A 176 14.01 16.85 -9.63
N ALA A 177 12.75 16.96 -9.23
CA ALA A 177 12.38 17.81 -8.09
C ALA A 177 13.03 17.35 -6.79
N ALA A 178 13.20 16.05 -6.58
CA ALA A 178 13.91 15.52 -5.41
C ALA A 178 15.38 15.93 -5.41
N LEU A 179 16.06 15.89 -6.55
CA LEU A 179 17.45 16.37 -6.67
C LEU A 179 17.61 17.85 -6.30
N MET A 180 16.59 18.67 -6.56
CA MET A 180 16.65 20.11 -6.31
C MET A 180 16.22 20.49 -4.89
N ILE A 181 15.31 19.74 -4.27
CA ILE A 181 14.63 20.14 -3.04
C ILE A 181 15.10 19.36 -1.81
N VAL A 182 15.42 18.06 -1.96
CA VAL A 182 15.86 17.22 -0.84
C VAL A 182 17.29 17.62 -0.44
N PRO A 183 17.55 17.88 0.85
CA PRO A 183 18.90 18.20 1.33
C PRO A 183 19.90 17.06 1.07
N ASP A 184 21.13 17.41 0.76
CA ASP A 184 22.25 16.49 0.46
C ASP A 184 23.27 16.40 1.60
N ASP A 185 22.85 16.74 2.79
CA ASP A 185 23.74 16.71 3.94
C ASP A 185 24.08 15.26 4.34
N ASP A 186 25.29 15.05 4.88
CA ASP A 186 25.73 13.77 5.41
C ASP A 186 24.70 13.21 6.40
N PHE A 187 24.27 12.00 6.14
CA PHE A 187 23.23 11.33 6.90
C PHE A 187 23.90 10.28 7.80
N GLU A 188 24.06 10.63 9.07
CA GLU A 188 24.38 9.64 10.10
C GLU A 188 23.06 9.13 10.69
N LEU A 189 22.80 7.83 10.58
CA LEU A 189 21.78 7.22 11.42
C LEU A 189 22.28 7.25 12.87
N GLU A 190 21.43 7.70 13.79
CA GLU A 190 21.68 7.44 15.21
C GLU A 190 21.97 5.94 15.39
N GLU A 191 23.11 5.62 16.03
CA GLU A 191 23.49 4.25 16.34
C GLU A 191 22.27 3.53 16.95
N SER A 192 21.85 2.49 16.27
CA SER A 192 20.78 1.62 16.74
C SER A 192 21.21 1.07 18.11
N HIS A 193 20.66 1.60 19.18
CA HIS A 193 20.79 1.00 20.49
C HIS A 193 20.52 -0.50 20.35
N ILE A 194 21.36 -1.34 20.98
CA ILE A 194 21.23 -2.80 20.94
C ILE A 194 19.80 -3.16 21.32
N ALA A 195 18.98 -3.40 20.31
CA ALA A 195 17.57 -3.66 20.51
C ALA A 195 17.41 -4.96 21.30
N LYS A 196 16.70 -4.91 22.42
CA LYS A 196 16.39 -6.10 23.23
C LYS A 196 15.69 -7.16 22.38
N SER A 197 15.88 -8.44 22.68
CA SER A 197 15.20 -9.53 21.98
C SER A 197 13.69 -9.45 22.22
N LEU A 198 12.90 -9.61 21.14
CA LEU A 198 11.45 -9.69 21.25
C LEU A 198 11.04 -11.07 21.80
N PRO A 199 10.04 -11.14 22.69
CA PRO A 199 9.50 -12.41 23.14
C PRO A 199 8.84 -13.15 21.95
N LEU A 200 8.91 -14.50 21.97
CA LEU A 200 8.33 -15.32 20.89
C LEU A 200 6.85 -15.00 20.61
N LYS A 201 6.10 -14.66 21.64
CA LYS A 201 4.69 -14.23 21.52
C LYS A 201 4.51 -12.99 20.61
N PHE A 202 5.54 -12.15 20.47
CA PHE A 202 5.46 -10.94 19.62
C PHE A 202 5.26 -11.25 18.13
N TYR A 203 5.62 -12.46 17.68
CA TYR A 203 5.36 -12.89 16.30
C TYR A 203 3.87 -12.94 15.94
N TRP A 204 2.95 -12.90 16.92
CA TRP A 204 1.53 -12.67 16.65
C TRP A 204 1.23 -11.36 15.94
N PHE A 205 2.05 -10.31 16.14
CA PHE A 205 1.93 -9.06 15.38
C PHE A 205 2.27 -9.27 13.90
N GLY A 206 3.27 -10.11 13.58
CA GLY A 206 3.59 -10.48 12.21
C GLY A 206 2.46 -11.26 11.55
N ILE A 207 1.91 -12.27 12.25
CA ILE A 207 0.76 -13.07 11.75
C ILE A 207 -0.48 -12.18 11.57
N ALA A 208 -0.76 -11.29 12.53
CA ALA A 208 -1.90 -10.38 12.48
C ALA A 208 -1.77 -9.40 11.31
N SER A 209 -0.57 -8.88 11.04
CA SER A 209 -0.30 -8.00 9.89
C SER A 209 -0.39 -8.74 8.56
N PHE A 210 0.12 -9.98 8.49
CA PHE A 210 -0.04 -10.83 7.32
C PHE A 210 -1.52 -11.01 6.97
N LEU A 211 -2.34 -11.44 7.93
CA LEU A 211 -3.76 -11.67 7.72
C LEU A 211 -4.54 -10.38 7.39
N LEU A 212 -4.18 -9.27 8.06
CA LEU A 212 -4.76 -7.96 7.79
C LEU A 212 -4.56 -7.59 6.32
N ILE A 213 -3.31 -7.65 5.82
CA ILE A 213 -3.02 -7.26 4.45
C ILE A 213 -3.51 -8.31 3.46
N ALA A 214 -3.39 -9.59 3.75
CA ALA A 214 -3.92 -10.63 2.88
C ALA A 214 -5.44 -10.50 2.67
N GLY A 215 -6.17 -10.07 3.70
CA GLY A 215 -7.61 -9.77 3.58
C GLY A 215 -7.93 -8.37 3.02
N SER A 216 -7.00 -7.42 3.07
CA SER A 216 -7.26 -6.04 2.64
C SER A 216 -6.81 -5.75 1.21
N GLN A 217 -5.71 -6.32 0.77
CA GLN A 217 -5.12 -6.05 -0.54
C GLN A 217 -6.09 -6.31 -1.71
N PRO A 218 -6.96 -7.34 -1.69
CA PRO A 218 -7.95 -7.55 -2.73
C PRO A 218 -8.91 -6.37 -2.96
N LEU A 219 -9.22 -5.58 -1.92
CA LEU A 219 -10.05 -4.39 -2.02
C LEU A 219 -9.46 -3.30 -2.94
N TYR A 220 -8.14 -3.31 -3.15
CA TYR A 220 -7.49 -2.44 -4.13
C TYR A 220 -7.30 -3.13 -5.47
N SER A 221 -6.90 -4.39 -5.44
CA SER A 221 -6.43 -5.06 -6.65
C SER A 221 -7.55 -5.61 -7.52
N TRP A 222 -8.76 -5.85 -6.96
CA TRP A 222 -9.76 -6.67 -7.63
C TRP A 222 -11.16 -6.06 -7.74
N ILE A 223 -11.44 -4.90 -7.11
CA ILE A 223 -12.78 -4.28 -7.20
C ILE A 223 -13.09 -3.87 -8.65
N VAL A 224 -12.14 -3.30 -9.39
CA VAL A 224 -12.36 -2.88 -10.78
C VAL A 224 -12.73 -4.06 -11.65
N SER A 225 -11.90 -5.12 -11.69
CA SER A 225 -12.19 -6.33 -12.47
C SER A 225 -13.48 -7.02 -12.04
N TYR A 226 -13.77 -7.03 -10.73
CA TYR A 226 -15.04 -7.57 -10.23
C TYR A 226 -16.26 -6.83 -10.78
N LEU A 227 -16.20 -5.50 -10.81
CA LEU A 227 -17.27 -4.67 -11.37
C LEU A 227 -17.42 -4.87 -12.88
N GLU A 228 -16.31 -4.94 -13.61
CA GLU A 228 -16.29 -5.15 -15.05
C GLU A 228 -16.78 -6.55 -15.42
N ASP A 229 -16.16 -7.59 -14.86
CA ASP A 229 -16.35 -8.97 -15.32
C ASP A 229 -17.61 -9.63 -14.75
N SER A 230 -18.09 -9.22 -13.57
CA SER A 230 -19.24 -9.86 -12.92
C SER A 230 -20.52 -9.04 -12.94
N LEU A 231 -20.42 -7.73 -13.15
CA LEU A 231 -21.55 -6.81 -13.09
C LEU A 231 -21.74 -6.01 -14.38
N ASP A 232 -20.94 -6.30 -15.42
CA ASP A 232 -20.95 -5.62 -16.72
C ASP A 232 -20.86 -4.09 -16.62
N VAL A 233 -20.14 -3.61 -15.61
CA VAL A 233 -19.94 -2.19 -15.36
C VAL A 233 -18.85 -1.67 -16.29
N SER A 234 -19.09 -0.54 -16.95
CA SER A 234 -18.05 0.07 -17.79
C SER A 234 -16.78 0.42 -16.99
N SER A 235 -15.62 0.29 -17.62
CA SER A 235 -14.31 0.56 -17.00
C SER A 235 -14.24 1.95 -16.34
N GLY A 236 -14.84 2.98 -16.96
CA GLY A 236 -14.90 4.31 -16.40
C GLY A 236 -15.71 4.39 -15.10
N LEU A 237 -16.85 3.71 -15.02
CA LEU A 237 -17.67 3.67 -13.80
C LEU A 237 -17.02 2.80 -12.71
N ALA A 238 -16.44 1.66 -13.07
CA ALA A 238 -15.71 0.78 -12.15
C ALA A 238 -14.50 1.53 -11.52
N GLY A 239 -13.75 2.25 -12.32
CA GLY A 239 -12.67 3.12 -11.86
C GLY A 239 -13.15 4.26 -10.97
N ALA A 240 -14.26 4.92 -11.30
CA ALA A 240 -14.85 5.98 -10.49
C ALA A 240 -15.30 5.47 -9.10
N ILE A 241 -15.98 4.32 -9.04
CA ILE A 241 -16.39 3.66 -7.80
C ILE A 241 -15.17 3.38 -6.91
N THR A 242 -14.14 2.79 -7.47
CA THR A 242 -12.89 2.46 -6.75
C THR A 242 -12.17 3.73 -6.29
N SER A 243 -12.11 4.75 -7.13
CA SER A 243 -11.50 6.05 -6.80
C SER A 243 -12.22 6.75 -5.65
N ILE A 244 -13.55 6.77 -5.66
CA ILE A 244 -14.35 7.32 -4.54
C ILE A 244 -14.06 6.55 -3.25
N ALA A 245 -14.01 5.22 -3.31
CA ALA A 245 -13.69 4.40 -2.13
C ALA A 245 -12.28 4.70 -1.59
N CYS A 246 -11.27 4.80 -2.47
CA CYS A 246 -9.90 5.17 -2.09
C CYS A 246 -9.83 6.57 -1.48
N PHE A 247 -10.51 7.55 -2.08
CA PHE A 247 -10.56 8.92 -1.57
C PHE A 247 -11.22 9.02 -0.19
N CYS A 248 -12.36 8.36 0.00
CA CYS A 248 -12.99 8.23 1.31
C CYS A 248 -12.07 7.54 2.32
N GLY A 249 -11.31 6.55 1.86
CA GLY A 249 -10.31 5.87 2.66
C GLY A 249 -9.19 6.78 3.16
N VAL A 250 -8.68 7.70 2.32
CA VAL A 250 -7.69 8.72 2.75
C VAL A 250 -8.26 9.59 3.88
N ILE A 251 -9.49 10.09 3.70
CA ILE A 251 -10.16 10.90 4.72
C ILE A 251 -10.36 10.09 6.00
N GLY A 252 -10.87 8.86 5.87
CA GLY A 252 -11.11 7.96 7.00
C GLY A 252 -9.84 7.62 7.77
N MET A 253 -8.72 7.40 7.08
CA MET A 253 -7.41 7.16 7.70
C MET A 253 -6.98 8.35 8.58
N ILE A 254 -7.15 9.59 8.08
CA ILE A 254 -6.79 10.81 8.82
C ILE A 254 -7.69 10.99 10.04
N LEU A 255 -9.01 10.87 9.85
CA LEU A 255 -9.99 11.02 10.93
C LEU A 255 -9.82 9.94 12.01
N ASN A 256 -9.56 8.71 11.59
CA ASN A 256 -9.29 7.61 12.52
C ASN A 256 -7.97 7.80 13.25
N GLY A 257 -6.93 8.36 12.65
CA GLY A 257 -5.68 8.69 13.32
C GLY A 257 -5.94 9.63 14.51
N LEU A 258 -6.70 10.71 14.28
CA LEU A 258 -7.11 11.63 15.34
C LEU A 258 -7.96 10.95 16.43
N HIS A 259 -8.81 10.00 16.04
CA HIS A 259 -9.61 9.23 17.01
C HIS A 259 -8.73 8.26 17.80
N ALA A 260 -7.81 7.54 17.15
CA ALA A 260 -6.87 6.62 17.78
C ALA A 260 -5.97 7.29 18.81
N ASP A 261 -5.58 8.54 18.57
CA ASP A 261 -4.82 9.34 19.54
C ASP A 261 -5.66 9.71 20.76
N ARG A 262 -6.94 10.02 20.58
CA ARG A 262 -7.87 10.35 21.69
C ARG A 262 -8.22 9.14 22.56
N VAL A 263 -8.38 7.95 21.95
CA VAL A 263 -8.73 6.74 22.71
C VAL A 263 -7.54 6.13 23.45
N GLY A 264 -6.33 6.50 23.06
CA GLY A 264 -5.07 6.11 23.71
C GLY A 264 -4.57 4.71 23.32
N ALA A 265 -3.32 4.44 23.69
CA ALA A 265 -2.58 3.22 23.30
C ALA A 265 -3.28 1.91 23.70
N GLU A 266 -3.93 1.88 24.87
CA GLU A 266 -4.58 0.67 25.40
C GLU A 266 -5.77 0.19 24.54
N LYS A 267 -6.47 1.11 23.86
CA LYS A 267 -7.65 0.81 23.06
C LYS A 267 -7.36 0.63 21.56
N ARG A 268 -6.11 0.91 21.10
CA ARG A 268 -5.75 0.82 19.68
C ARG A 268 -5.99 -0.57 19.10
N ILE A 269 -5.70 -1.63 19.84
CA ILE A 269 -5.97 -3.01 19.37
C ILE A 269 -7.46 -3.27 19.20
N GLN A 270 -8.29 -2.83 20.14
CA GLN A 270 -9.74 -2.95 20.04
C GLN A 270 -10.26 -2.17 18.82
N LEU A 271 -9.71 -0.99 18.55
CA LEU A 271 -10.05 -0.18 17.39
C LEU A 271 -9.67 -0.90 16.09
N ILE A 272 -8.47 -1.49 15.99
CA ILE A 272 -8.07 -2.30 14.84
C ILE A 272 -9.04 -3.46 14.62
N MET A 273 -9.37 -4.20 15.68
CA MET A 273 -10.31 -5.32 15.60
C MET A 273 -11.70 -4.88 15.10
N ALA A 274 -12.22 -3.77 15.61
CA ALA A 274 -13.49 -3.20 15.16
C ALA A 274 -13.45 -2.82 13.67
N LEU A 275 -12.39 -2.12 13.24
CA LEU A 275 -12.20 -1.72 11.84
C LEU A 275 -12.10 -2.93 10.90
N LEU A 276 -11.39 -3.99 11.30
CA LEU A 276 -11.30 -5.23 10.51
C LEU A 276 -12.63 -5.97 10.43
N THR A 277 -13.40 -5.97 11.52
CA THR A 277 -14.76 -6.53 11.52
C THR A 277 -15.68 -5.75 10.59
N ILE A 278 -15.63 -4.42 10.63
CA ILE A 278 -16.37 -3.54 9.71
C ILE A 278 -15.96 -3.83 8.26
N SER A 279 -14.65 -3.99 7.99
CA SER A 279 -14.16 -4.33 6.65
C SER A 279 -14.65 -5.70 6.18
N ALA A 280 -14.69 -6.71 7.06
CA ALA A 280 -15.22 -8.03 6.74
C ALA A 280 -16.72 -7.98 6.39
N ILE A 281 -17.53 -7.21 7.13
CA ILE A 281 -18.94 -6.97 6.82
C ILE A 281 -19.09 -6.24 5.48
N ALA A 282 -18.24 -5.26 5.20
CA ALA A 282 -18.24 -4.53 3.95
C ALA A 282 -17.92 -5.42 2.73
N VAL A 283 -17.06 -6.42 2.89
CA VAL A 283 -16.85 -7.46 1.86
C VAL A 283 -18.14 -8.26 1.62
N GLY A 284 -18.95 -8.49 2.65
CA GLY A 284 -20.29 -9.08 2.49
C GLY A 284 -21.19 -8.25 1.57
N PHE A 285 -21.15 -6.91 1.67
CA PHE A 285 -21.88 -6.03 0.74
C PHE A 285 -21.33 -6.11 -0.70
N ILE A 286 -20.00 -6.28 -0.86
CA ILE A 286 -19.40 -6.49 -2.18
C ILE A 286 -19.93 -7.79 -2.81
N ILE A 287 -19.99 -8.89 -2.04
CA ILE A 287 -20.57 -10.18 -2.50
C ILE A 287 -22.04 -10.03 -2.86
N LEU A 288 -22.82 -9.32 -2.04
CA LEU A 288 -24.25 -9.06 -2.29
C LEU A 288 -24.48 -8.26 -3.58
N GLY A 289 -23.47 -7.58 -4.09
CA GLY A 289 -23.51 -6.89 -5.37
C GLY A 289 -23.89 -7.81 -6.55
N LEU A 290 -23.55 -9.10 -6.50
CA LEU A 290 -23.94 -10.09 -7.51
C LEU A 290 -25.48 -10.28 -7.61
N VAL A 291 -26.22 -9.92 -6.57
CA VAL A 291 -27.69 -10.08 -6.51
C VAL A 291 -28.40 -8.72 -6.56
N ILE A 292 -27.87 -7.72 -5.85
CA ILE A 292 -28.52 -6.41 -5.66
C ILE A 292 -28.07 -5.40 -6.71
N GLY A 293 -26.81 -5.53 -7.20
CA GLY A 293 -26.22 -4.66 -8.22
C GLY A 293 -25.13 -3.72 -7.69
N VAL A 294 -24.67 -2.83 -8.56
CA VAL A 294 -23.45 -2.02 -8.40
C VAL A 294 -23.46 -1.08 -7.19
N TRP A 295 -24.60 -0.55 -6.81
CA TRP A 295 -24.66 0.47 -5.74
C TRP A 295 -24.34 -0.09 -4.35
N ILE A 296 -24.67 -1.36 -4.09
CA ILE A 296 -24.29 -2.01 -2.84
C ILE A 296 -22.78 -2.29 -2.82
N VAL A 297 -22.16 -2.54 -3.98
CA VAL A 297 -20.70 -2.66 -4.11
C VAL A 297 -20.02 -1.34 -3.79
N LEU A 298 -20.54 -0.20 -4.28
CA LEU A 298 -20.02 1.12 -3.93
C LEU A 298 -20.02 1.34 -2.41
N VAL A 299 -21.13 1.02 -1.73
CA VAL A 299 -21.23 1.13 -0.27
C VAL A 299 -20.21 0.21 0.42
N GLY A 300 -20.11 -1.04 0.00
CA GLY A 300 -19.14 -2.00 0.52
C GLY A 300 -17.70 -1.55 0.28
N ALA A 301 -17.39 -1.05 -0.91
CA ALA A 301 -16.05 -0.55 -1.25
C ALA A 301 -15.65 0.66 -0.39
N ILE A 302 -16.54 1.65 -0.25
CA ILE A 302 -16.27 2.84 0.59
C ILE A 302 -16.01 2.41 2.03
N ILE A 303 -16.89 1.61 2.63
CA ILE A 303 -16.76 1.17 4.02
C ILE A 303 -15.51 0.30 4.19
N GLY A 304 -15.31 -0.68 3.31
CA GLY A 304 -14.21 -1.64 3.39
C GLY A 304 -12.83 -0.98 3.23
N VAL A 305 -12.65 -0.16 2.20
CA VAL A 305 -11.39 0.56 1.95
C VAL A 305 -11.11 1.58 3.06
N THR A 306 -12.13 2.29 3.53
CA THR A 306 -11.97 3.24 4.64
C THR A 306 -11.56 2.54 5.93
N ALA A 307 -12.23 1.48 6.30
CA ALA A 307 -11.95 0.75 7.54
C ALA A 307 -10.55 0.11 7.52
N GLN A 308 -10.14 -0.49 6.39
CA GLN A 308 -8.82 -1.09 6.28
C GLN A 308 -7.67 -0.08 6.32
N LEU A 309 -7.77 1.06 5.61
CA LEU A 309 -6.75 2.11 5.66
C LEU A 309 -6.60 2.69 7.08
N ALA A 310 -7.73 2.88 7.77
CA ALA A 310 -7.76 3.28 9.15
C ALA A 310 -7.08 2.24 10.06
N ALA A 311 -7.31 0.94 9.84
CA ALA A 311 -6.68 -0.14 10.60
C ALA A 311 -5.16 -0.19 10.37
N ILE A 312 -4.68 -0.02 9.13
CA ILE A 312 -3.25 0.01 8.79
C ILE A 312 -2.56 1.17 9.52
N GLY A 313 -3.14 2.37 9.49
CA GLY A 313 -2.59 3.53 10.19
C GLY A 313 -2.46 3.29 11.70
N THR A 314 -3.51 2.73 12.32
CA THR A 314 -3.52 2.42 13.76
C THR A 314 -2.55 1.29 14.12
N MET A 315 -2.35 0.31 13.23
CA MET A 315 -1.40 -0.79 13.39
C MET A 315 0.02 -0.28 13.66
N HIS A 316 0.50 0.67 12.85
CA HIS A 316 1.86 1.20 13.03
C HIS A 316 2.05 1.83 14.40
N ALA A 317 1.10 2.65 14.86
CA ALA A 317 1.15 3.26 16.18
C ALA A 317 1.10 2.20 17.31
N CYS A 318 0.23 1.20 17.18
CA CYS A 318 0.08 0.12 18.15
C CYS A 318 1.37 -0.70 18.36
N VAL A 319 2.10 -0.99 17.26
CA VAL A 319 3.37 -1.73 17.32
C VAL A 319 4.44 -0.96 18.10
N VAL A 320 4.52 0.36 17.87
CA VAL A 320 5.44 1.23 18.61
C VAL A 320 5.11 1.26 20.11
N ASP A 321 3.82 1.37 20.46
CA ASP A 321 3.38 1.37 21.86
C ASP A 321 3.72 0.08 22.59
N LYS A 322 3.65 -1.06 21.91
CA LYS A 322 3.85 -2.39 22.50
C LYS A 322 5.32 -2.78 22.68
N ALA A 323 6.23 -2.15 21.94
CA ALA A 323 7.66 -2.45 22.01
C ALA A 323 8.52 -1.17 21.99
N PRO A 324 8.37 -0.25 22.96
CA PRO A 324 9.05 1.04 22.94
C PRO A 324 10.59 0.92 22.98
N PHE A 325 11.13 -0.14 23.57
CA PHE A 325 12.58 -0.39 23.64
C PHE A 325 13.13 -1.26 22.50
N SER A 326 12.27 -1.70 21.57
CA SER A 326 12.64 -2.56 20.44
C SER A 326 11.85 -2.20 19.18
N VAL A 327 11.54 -0.91 18.97
CA VAL A 327 10.67 -0.41 17.89
C VAL A 327 11.13 -0.94 16.52
N SER A 328 12.42 -0.88 16.22
CA SER A 328 12.96 -1.32 14.94
C SER A 328 12.70 -2.82 14.67
N ARG A 329 12.95 -3.70 15.66
CA ARG A 329 12.68 -5.13 15.53
C ARG A 329 11.19 -5.44 15.46
N ALA A 330 10.38 -4.77 16.28
CA ALA A 330 8.93 -4.93 16.31
C ALA A 330 8.31 -4.53 14.96
N THR A 331 8.72 -3.38 14.42
CA THR A 331 8.33 -2.94 13.08
C THR A 331 8.80 -3.93 12.03
N GLY A 332 10.04 -4.45 12.13
CA GLY A 332 10.56 -5.45 11.19
C GLY A 332 9.71 -6.71 11.13
N VAL A 333 9.35 -7.31 12.27
CA VAL A 333 8.47 -8.48 12.35
C VAL A 333 7.09 -8.17 11.73
N THR A 334 6.51 -7.03 12.09
CA THR A 334 5.19 -6.62 11.61
C THR A 334 5.19 -6.36 10.10
N MET A 335 6.21 -5.65 9.59
CA MET A 335 6.33 -5.36 8.16
C MET A 335 6.68 -6.61 7.34
N THR A 336 7.42 -7.56 7.88
CA THR A 336 7.62 -8.86 7.22
C THR A 336 6.28 -9.55 6.97
N GLY A 337 5.42 -9.64 7.99
CA GLY A 337 4.07 -10.17 7.83
C GLY A 337 3.27 -9.36 6.78
N TYR A 338 3.30 -8.03 6.88
CA TYR A 338 2.62 -7.12 5.94
C TYR A 338 3.00 -7.41 4.48
N TYR A 339 4.29 -7.41 4.16
CA TYR A 339 4.74 -7.61 2.78
C TYR A 339 4.55 -9.06 2.28
N LEU A 340 4.61 -10.05 3.16
CA LEU A 340 4.26 -11.43 2.79
C LEU A 340 2.76 -11.57 2.47
N GLY A 341 1.89 -10.90 3.22
CA GLY A 341 0.45 -10.84 2.91
C GLY A 341 0.18 -10.15 1.56
N ALA A 342 0.85 -9.03 1.32
CA ALA A 342 0.73 -8.29 0.05
C ALA A 342 1.29 -9.06 -1.15
N LEU A 343 2.35 -9.86 -0.95
CA LEU A 343 2.90 -10.75 -1.98
C LEU A 343 1.91 -11.86 -2.34
N ALA A 344 1.33 -12.53 -1.36
CA ALA A 344 0.55 -13.74 -1.59
C ALA A 344 -0.87 -13.46 -2.08
N SER A 345 -1.53 -12.46 -1.50
CA SER A 345 -2.98 -12.29 -1.61
C SER A 345 -3.48 -11.97 -3.02
N PRO A 346 -2.91 -11.03 -3.80
CA PRO A 346 -3.48 -10.71 -5.11
C PRO A 346 -3.39 -11.86 -6.11
N GLY A 347 -2.27 -12.60 -6.11
CA GLY A 347 -2.10 -13.76 -6.98
C GLY A 347 -3.04 -14.90 -6.60
N LEU A 348 -3.16 -15.22 -5.31
CA LEU A 348 -4.09 -16.25 -4.82
C LEU A 348 -5.54 -15.91 -5.13
N PHE A 349 -5.95 -14.67 -4.93
CA PHE A 349 -7.30 -14.20 -5.26
C PHE A 349 -7.60 -14.43 -6.75
N GLY A 350 -6.73 -13.94 -7.65
CA GLY A 350 -6.91 -14.12 -9.09
C GLY A 350 -6.89 -15.59 -9.51
N TYR A 351 -6.02 -16.40 -8.91
CA TYR A 351 -5.98 -17.85 -9.17
C TYR A 351 -7.31 -18.53 -8.78
N VAL A 352 -7.92 -18.15 -7.66
CA VAL A 352 -9.23 -18.69 -7.26
C VAL A 352 -10.32 -18.24 -8.23
N VAL A 353 -10.28 -16.99 -8.75
CA VAL A 353 -11.19 -16.56 -9.82
C VAL A 353 -11.01 -17.41 -11.07
N ASP A 354 -9.77 -17.61 -11.54
CA ASP A 354 -9.47 -18.43 -12.72
C ASP A 354 -9.99 -19.87 -12.57
N TRP A 355 -9.80 -20.46 -11.38
CA TRP A 355 -10.20 -21.84 -11.11
C TRP A 355 -11.69 -22.04 -10.96
N THR A 356 -12.39 -21.09 -10.33
CA THR A 356 -13.82 -21.22 -10.01
C THR A 356 -14.74 -20.55 -11.03
N GLY A 357 -14.19 -19.65 -11.86
CA GLY A 357 -14.97 -18.79 -12.76
C GLY A 357 -15.82 -17.76 -12.02
N SER A 358 -15.57 -17.52 -10.73
CA SER A 358 -16.41 -16.65 -9.90
C SER A 358 -15.60 -15.83 -8.91
N PHE A 359 -15.95 -14.55 -8.77
CA PHE A 359 -15.38 -13.64 -7.76
C PHE A 359 -15.99 -13.87 -6.36
N ALA A 360 -17.13 -14.55 -6.24
CA ALA A 360 -17.78 -14.77 -4.94
C ALA A 360 -16.87 -15.53 -3.96
N TYR A 361 -16.20 -16.58 -4.42
CA TYR A 361 -15.35 -17.42 -3.58
C TYR A 361 -14.14 -16.69 -3.02
N PRO A 362 -13.31 -15.98 -3.83
CA PRO A 362 -12.17 -15.24 -3.27
C PRO A 362 -12.61 -14.06 -2.42
N TRP A 363 -13.76 -13.41 -2.68
CA TRP A 363 -14.30 -12.41 -1.76
C TRP A 363 -14.72 -13.03 -0.42
N ALA A 364 -15.33 -14.22 -0.41
CA ALA A 364 -15.61 -14.94 0.84
C ALA A 364 -14.31 -15.29 1.59
N GLY A 365 -13.27 -15.74 0.87
CA GLY A 365 -11.92 -15.94 1.42
C GLY A 365 -11.35 -14.68 2.04
N THR A 366 -11.52 -13.54 1.38
CA THR A 366 -11.13 -12.21 1.88
C THR A 366 -11.79 -11.88 3.22
N ALA A 367 -13.11 -12.10 3.33
CA ALA A 367 -13.84 -11.89 4.59
C ALA A 367 -13.33 -12.81 5.70
N ILE A 368 -13.06 -14.08 5.39
CA ILE A 368 -12.49 -15.05 6.34
C ILE A 368 -11.11 -14.60 6.81
N LEU A 369 -10.25 -14.13 5.91
CA LEU A 369 -8.91 -13.63 6.27
C LEU A 369 -9.00 -12.41 7.20
N LEU A 370 -9.93 -11.48 6.94
CA LEU A 370 -10.16 -10.31 7.81
C LEU A 370 -10.64 -10.73 9.20
N LEU A 371 -11.56 -11.70 9.30
CA LEU A 371 -11.99 -12.25 10.59
C LEU A 371 -10.88 -13.02 11.31
N ALA A 372 -10.06 -13.77 10.58
CA ALA A 372 -8.87 -14.41 11.14
C ALA A 372 -7.86 -13.35 11.64
N ALA A 373 -7.73 -12.22 10.95
CA ALA A 373 -6.92 -11.09 11.41
C ALA A 373 -7.44 -10.54 12.74
N VAL A 374 -8.77 -10.38 12.91
CA VAL A 374 -9.36 -9.98 14.21
C VAL A 374 -8.92 -10.91 15.32
N PHE A 375 -8.96 -12.22 15.10
CA PHE A 375 -8.50 -13.20 16.09
C PHE A 375 -7.00 -13.07 16.37
N ALA A 376 -6.17 -12.89 15.35
CA ALA A 376 -4.73 -12.73 15.53
C ALA A 376 -4.40 -11.44 16.29
N TRP A 377 -5.10 -10.32 16.02
CA TRP A 377 -4.97 -9.07 16.78
C TRP A 377 -5.43 -9.22 18.24
N PHE A 378 -6.48 -9.99 18.50
CA PHE A 378 -6.88 -10.33 19.87
C PHE A 378 -5.78 -11.08 20.63
N LYS A 379 -5.10 -12.03 19.98
CA LYS A 379 -3.94 -12.74 20.56
C LYS A 379 -2.75 -11.81 20.78
N ALA A 380 -2.43 -10.97 19.80
CA ALA A 380 -1.37 -9.97 19.93
C ALA A 380 -1.64 -8.97 21.07
N GLY A 381 -2.91 -8.59 21.27
CA GLY A 381 -3.32 -7.68 22.33
C GLY A 381 -3.08 -8.17 23.75
N LYS A 382 -3.03 -9.50 23.95
CA LYS A 382 -2.72 -10.10 25.25
C LYS A 382 -1.23 -10.04 25.62
N ILE A 383 -0.39 -9.51 24.76
CA ILE A 383 1.04 -9.34 25.02
C ILE A 383 1.22 -8.09 25.88
N GLU A 384 1.83 -8.27 27.05
CA GLU A 384 2.15 -7.16 27.94
C GLU A 384 3.12 -6.20 27.25
N THR A 385 2.93 -4.90 27.50
CA THR A 385 3.86 -3.87 27.02
C THR A 385 5.20 -4.08 27.71
N GLN A 386 6.30 -4.07 26.97
CA GLN A 386 7.65 -4.15 27.55
C GLN A 386 7.92 -2.85 28.30
N LEU A 387 7.69 -2.82 29.61
CA LEU A 387 7.89 -1.66 30.48
C LEU A 387 9.28 -1.64 31.15
N THR A 388 10.15 -2.62 30.88
CA THR A 388 11.48 -2.71 31.50
C THR A 388 12.58 -3.06 30.50
#